data_26589d3eb953684ea9a62be1946b671a
#
_entry.id   26589d3eb953684ea9a62be1946b671a
#
_cell.length_a   1.000
_cell.length_b   1.000
_cell.length_c   1.000
_cell.angle_alpha   90.00
_cell.angle_beta   90.00
_cell.angle_gamma   90.00
#
_symmetry.space_group_name_H-M   'P 1'
#
loop_
_entity.id
_entity.type
_entity.pdbx_description
1 polymer ?
#
loop_
_entity_poly.entity_id
_entity_poly.type
_entity_poly.pdbx_seq_one_letter_code
_entity_poly.pdbx_strand_id
1 'polypeptide(L)'
;MDAERRLDELQRRFAAHLRDPAHVPPPEGIEDRRMAVYRELFFDNIAGLLAGTFPVLHAILGAERWQRLVRDFYRLHRCHTPLFLEIPREFLDYLGDEREATADDPPFLYELAHYEWVELALAIDEQELAAVPAERAGDLLTGVPVLSPLAWPLAYRFPVHRLSPDFQPVEAPDEPSFYVARRGRDDHVGFVHVNAVTLRLVQRLQQEPGLTGAAQLEALADEVPQLDRAAVRVGGAAALQEFLEADIVLGTRPS
;
A
#
# COMPACT_ATOMS: atom_id res chain seq x y z
N MET A 1 -3.40 15.65 39.82
CA MET A 1 -2.06 15.04 39.57
C MET A 1 -1.98 13.56 40.00
N ASP A 2 -2.35 13.19 41.25
CA ASP A 2 -2.21 11.77 41.68
C ASP A 2 -3.28 10.83 41.07
N ALA A 3 -4.52 11.31 40.93
CA ALA A 3 -5.61 10.54 40.30
C ALA A 3 -5.41 10.32 38.79
N GLU A 4 -4.89 11.31 38.10
CA GLU A 4 -4.58 11.22 36.64
C GLU A 4 -3.46 10.22 36.39
N ARG A 5 -2.39 10.25 37.18
CA ARG A 5 -1.28 9.28 37.10
C ARG A 5 -1.75 7.84 37.38
N ARG A 6 -2.67 7.66 38.33
CA ARG A 6 -3.27 6.36 38.64
C ARG A 6 -4.14 5.85 37.47
N LEU A 7 -4.88 6.74 36.84
CA LEU A 7 -5.70 6.39 35.67
C LEU A 7 -4.83 5.98 34.49
N ASP A 8 -3.80 6.77 34.20
CA ASP A 8 -2.82 6.47 33.15
C ASP A 8 -2.14 5.10 33.35
N GLU A 9 -1.72 4.83 34.57
CA GLU A 9 -1.09 3.55 34.91
C GLU A 9 -2.06 2.37 34.76
N LEU A 10 -3.30 2.54 35.21
CA LEU A 10 -4.36 1.54 35.04
C LEU A 10 -4.65 1.28 33.56
N GLN A 11 -4.76 2.31 32.74
CA GLN A 11 -4.98 2.19 31.30
C GLN A 11 -3.83 1.46 30.59
N ARG A 12 -2.57 1.79 30.96
CA ARG A 12 -1.40 1.11 30.40
C ARG A 12 -1.36 -0.38 30.78
N ARG A 13 -1.65 -0.72 32.04
CA ARG A 13 -1.72 -2.11 32.50
C ARG A 13 -2.85 -2.86 31.81
N PHE A 14 -4.01 -2.22 31.67
CA PHE A 14 -5.15 -2.79 30.95
C PHE A 14 -4.78 -3.09 29.49
N ALA A 15 -4.24 -2.12 28.76
CA ALA A 15 -3.82 -2.29 27.39
C ALA A 15 -2.72 -3.35 27.23
N ALA A 16 -1.74 -3.37 28.14
CA ALA A 16 -0.69 -4.38 28.12
C ALA A 16 -1.22 -5.79 28.31
N HIS A 17 -2.18 -5.96 29.25
CA HIS A 17 -2.83 -7.26 29.44
C HIS A 17 -3.66 -7.70 28.22
N LEU A 18 -4.38 -6.79 27.57
CA LEU A 18 -5.13 -7.12 26.35
C LEU A 18 -4.22 -7.61 25.22
N ARG A 19 -3.03 -7.02 25.10
CA ARG A 19 -2.05 -7.39 24.07
C ARG A 19 -1.37 -8.73 24.38
N ASP A 20 -0.97 -8.95 25.61
CA ASP A 20 -0.22 -10.14 26.01
C ASP A 20 -0.77 -10.74 27.31
N PRO A 21 -1.96 -11.34 27.29
CA PRO A 21 -2.59 -11.88 28.47
C PRO A 21 -1.85 -13.08 29.08
N ALA A 22 -0.96 -13.72 28.31
CA ALA A 22 -0.16 -14.85 28.77
C ALA A 22 0.97 -14.43 29.72
N HIS A 23 1.52 -13.23 29.53
CA HIS A 23 2.70 -12.75 30.28
C HIS A 23 2.40 -11.52 31.16
N VAL A 24 1.30 -10.81 30.89
CA VAL A 24 0.92 -9.62 31.67
C VAL A 24 -0.35 -9.91 32.46
N PRO A 25 -0.33 -9.82 33.81
CA PRO A 25 -1.52 -10.07 34.62
C PRO A 25 -2.59 -8.98 34.42
N PRO A 26 -3.88 -9.30 34.59
CA PRO A 26 -4.95 -8.33 34.52
C PRO A 26 -4.82 -7.26 35.61
N PRO A 27 -5.42 -6.07 35.41
CA PRO A 27 -5.55 -5.08 36.49
C PRO A 27 -6.33 -5.63 37.68
N GLU A 28 -5.93 -5.22 38.88
CA GLU A 28 -6.60 -5.64 40.11
C GLU A 28 -8.06 -5.18 40.17
N GLY A 29 -8.93 -5.99 40.73
CA GLY A 29 -10.35 -5.66 40.95
C GLY A 29 -11.25 -5.87 39.74
N ILE A 30 -10.73 -6.36 38.59
CA ILE A 30 -11.54 -6.72 37.44
C ILE A 30 -11.63 -8.27 37.36
N GLU A 31 -12.85 -8.78 37.29
CA GLU A 31 -13.09 -10.21 37.11
C GLU A 31 -12.55 -10.71 35.76
N ASP A 32 -11.88 -11.85 35.76
CA ASP A 32 -11.30 -12.44 34.53
C ASP A 32 -12.35 -12.68 33.43
N ARG A 33 -13.58 -13.04 33.78
CA ARG A 33 -14.68 -13.17 32.85
C ARG A 33 -14.95 -11.86 32.07
N ARG A 34 -14.83 -10.69 32.72
CA ARG A 34 -14.98 -9.40 32.06
C ARG A 34 -13.76 -9.07 31.18
N MET A 35 -12.58 -9.38 31.71
CA MET A 35 -11.35 -9.21 30.92
C MET A 35 -11.33 -10.07 29.66
N ALA A 36 -11.87 -11.31 29.71
CA ALA A 36 -11.99 -12.19 28.56
C ALA A 36 -12.77 -11.53 27.42
N VAL A 37 -13.92 -10.91 27.74
CA VAL A 37 -14.73 -10.18 26.75
C VAL A 37 -13.92 -9.08 26.06
N TYR A 38 -13.16 -8.30 26.81
CA TYR A 38 -12.33 -7.24 26.23
C TYR A 38 -11.17 -7.80 25.40
N ARG A 39 -10.49 -8.86 25.89
CA ARG A 39 -9.41 -9.54 25.14
C ARG A 39 -9.88 -10.02 23.78
N GLU A 40 -11.03 -10.70 23.73
CA GLU A 40 -11.64 -11.19 22.49
C GLU A 40 -12.07 -10.03 21.59
N LEU A 41 -12.87 -9.09 22.12
CA LEU A 41 -13.40 -7.98 21.34
C LEU A 41 -12.31 -7.14 20.65
N PHE A 42 -11.27 -6.73 21.38
CA PHE A 42 -10.21 -5.89 20.83
C PHE A 42 -9.37 -6.64 19.80
N PHE A 43 -9.04 -7.89 20.08
CA PHE A 43 -8.28 -8.71 19.15
C PHE A 43 -9.09 -9.00 17.87
N ASP A 44 -10.34 -9.42 18.01
CA ASP A 44 -11.20 -9.79 16.87
C ASP A 44 -11.48 -8.59 15.97
N ASN A 45 -11.62 -7.39 16.53
CA ASN A 45 -11.76 -6.17 15.73
C ASN A 45 -10.53 -5.90 14.88
N ILE A 46 -9.32 -6.03 15.44
CA ILE A 46 -8.07 -5.86 14.69
C ILE A 46 -7.88 -6.98 13.67
N ALA A 47 -8.09 -8.23 14.08
CA ALA A 47 -7.98 -9.39 13.20
C ALA A 47 -8.97 -9.33 12.03
N GLY A 48 -10.20 -8.87 12.29
CA GLY A 48 -11.23 -8.67 11.28
C GLY A 48 -10.88 -7.55 10.29
N LEU A 49 -10.40 -6.40 10.79
CA LEU A 49 -9.92 -5.31 9.95
C LEU A 49 -8.79 -5.78 9.02
N LEU A 50 -7.77 -6.42 9.60
CA LEU A 50 -6.63 -6.90 8.81
C LEU A 50 -7.05 -7.98 7.81
N ALA A 51 -7.93 -8.92 8.19
CA ALA A 51 -8.45 -9.92 7.25
C ALA A 51 -9.26 -9.30 6.10
N GLY A 52 -9.98 -8.21 6.36
CA GLY A 52 -10.70 -7.45 5.34
C GLY A 52 -9.79 -6.64 4.42
N THR A 53 -8.66 -6.15 4.93
CA THR A 53 -7.67 -5.40 4.13
C THR A 53 -6.75 -6.34 3.34
N PHE A 54 -6.43 -7.52 3.88
CA PHE A 54 -5.50 -8.50 3.29
C PHE A 54 -6.17 -9.84 2.95
N PRO A 55 -7.24 -9.84 2.14
CA PRO A 55 -8.06 -11.03 1.92
C PRO A 55 -7.32 -12.16 1.21
N VAL A 56 -6.45 -11.86 0.26
CA VAL A 56 -5.68 -12.88 -0.47
C VAL A 56 -4.58 -13.45 0.43
N LEU A 57 -3.87 -12.60 1.15
CA LEU A 57 -2.86 -13.04 2.11
C LEU A 57 -3.49 -13.90 3.22
N HIS A 58 -4.63 -13.48 3.76
CA HIS A 58 -5.39 -14.25 4.74
C HIS A 58 -5.78 -15.64 4.19
N ALA A 59 -6.30 -15.69 2.96
CA ALA A 59 -6.68 -16.96 2.32
C ALA A 59 -5.48 -17.90 2.09
N ILE A 60 -4.32 -17.34 1.68
CA ILE A 60 -3.08 -18.11 1.47
C ILE A 60 -2.52 -18.67 2.78
N LEU A 61 -2.49 -17.87 3.84
CA LEU A 61 -1.97 -18.30 5.14
C LEU A 61 -2.90 -19.29 5.83
N GLY A 62 -4.20 -19.20 5.60
CA GLY A 62 -5.21 -19.94 6.32
C GLY A 62 -5.36 -19.50 7.78
N ALA A 63 -6.42 -19.98 8.45
CA ALA A 63 -6.84 -19.46 9.74
C ALA A 63 -5.77 -19.51 10.83
N GLU A 64 -5.05 -20.63 10.96
CA GLU A 64 -4.08 -20.79 12.07
C GLU A 64 -2.84 -19.90 11.92
N ARG A 65 -2.24 -19.84 10.72
CA ARG A 65 -1.05 -19.01 10.47
C ARG A 65 -1.40 -17.55 10.54
N TRP A 66 -2.55 -17.16 9.98
CA TRP A 66 -3.08 -15.81 10.07
C TRP A 66 -3.28 -15.36 11.51
N GLN A 67 -3.95 -16.17 12.33
CA GLN A 67 -4.18 -15.88 13.74
C GLN A 67 -2.86 -15.70 14.51
N ARG A 68 -1.85 -16.56 14.25
CA ARG A 68 -0.53 -16.39 14.86
C ARG A 68 0.13 -15.09 14.45
N LEU A 69 0.13 -14.77 13.16
CA LEU A 69 0.75 -13.56 12.61
C LEU A 69 0.11 -12.29 13.20
N VAL A 70 -1.23 -12.21 13.20
CA VAL A 70 -1.96 -11.07 13.78
C VAL A 70 -1.78 -10.99 15.29
N ARG A 71 -1.70 -12.14 15.99
CA ARG A 71 -1.45 -12.16 17.45
C ARG A 71 -0.05 -11.63 17.78
N ASP A 72 0.95 -11.99 16.99
CA ASP A 72 2.32 -11.49 17.16
C ASP A 72 2.40 -9.99 16.88
N PHE A 73 1.80 -9.51 15.81
CA PHE A 73 1.65 -8.07 15.55
C PHE A 73 1.01 -7.35 16.75
N TYR A 74 -0.17 -7.80 17.19
CA TYR A 74 -0.92 -7.17 18.28
C TYR A 74 -0.13 -7.13 19.61
N ARG A 75 0.70 -8.15 19.85
CA ARG A 75 1.52 -8.28 21.05
C ARG A 75 2.79 -7.43 20.96
N LEU A 76 3.50 -7.47 19.84
CA LEU A 76 4.87 -6.95 19.72
C LEU A 76 4.89 -5.51 19.20
N HIS A 77 4.08 -5.21 18.19
CA HIS A 77 4.03 -3.88 17.60
C HIS A 77 3.23 -2.91 18.47
N ARG A 78 3.73 -1.69 18.62
CA ARG A 78 3.03 -0.60 19.27
C ARG A 78 2.50 0.36 18.22
N CYS A 79 1.23 0.23 17.87
CA CYS A 79 0.62 1.19 16.97
C CYS A 79 0.76 2.62 17.49
N HIS A 80 1.18 3.51 16.61
CA HIS A 80 1.40 4.92 16.86
C HIS A 80 0.18 5.76 16.47
N THR A 81 -0.64 5.24 15.56
CA THR A 81 -1.83 5.94 15.09
C THR A 81 -3.03 5.75 16.03
N PRO A 82 -3.83 6.80 16.28
CA PRO A 82 -5.13 6.68 16.93
C PRO A 82 -6.25 6.26 15.95
N LEU A 83 -5.96 6.22 14.64
CA LEU A 83 -6.94 5.98 13.59
C LEU A 83 -7.00 4.49 13.24
N PHE A 84 -8.18 3.90 13.37
CA PHE A 84 -8.38 2.48 13.15
C PHE A 84 -8.04 2.06 11.69
N LEU A 85 -8.37 2.90 10.71
CA LEU A 85 -8.08 2.66 9.29
C LEU A 85 -6.59 2.72 8.92
N GLU A 86 -5.73 3.23 9.80
CA GLU A 86 -4.28 3.25 9.61
C GLU A 86 -3.57 2.00 10.19
N ILE A 87 -4.25 1.18 10.98
CA ILE A 87 -3.69 -0.08 11.52
C ILE A 87 -3.11 -0.99 10.43
N PRO A 88 -3.71 -1.13 9.24
CA PRO A 88 -3.11 -1.92 8.16
C PRO A 88 -1.74 -1.40 7.69
N ARG A 89 -1.49 -0.09 7.74
CA ARG A 89 -0.17 0.48 7.49
C ARG A 89 0.83 0.08 8.57
N GLU A 90 0.44 0.20 9.84
CA GLU A 90 1.26 -0.24 10.98
C GLU A 90 1.59 -1.74 10.90
N PHE A 91 0.65 -2.54 10.36
CA PHE A 91 0.90 -3.96 10.11
C PHE A 91 1.96 -4.18 9.02
N LEU A 92 1.99 -3.37 7.97
CA LEU A 92 3.07 -3.41 6.97
C LEU A 92 4.42 -3.01 7.57
N ASP A 93 4.45 -1.95 8.38
CA ASP A 93 5.67 -1.50 9.06
C ASP A 93 6.22 -2.62 9.96
N TYR A 94 5.33 -3.31 10.70
CA TYR A 94 5.69 -4.49 11.48
C TYR A 94 6.27 -5.63 10.60
N LEU A 95 5.63 -5.94 9.46
CA LEU A 95 6.09 -7.00 8.56
C LEU A 95 7.44 -6.69 7.91
N GLY A 96 7.69 -5.42 7.59
CA GLY A 96 8.89 -4.97 6.88
C GLY A 96 10.08 -4.70 7.78
N ASP A 97 9.85 -4.11 8.95
CA ASP A 97 10.92 -3.51 9.75
C ASP A 97 11.16 -4.22 11.09
N GLU A 98 10.14 -4.83 11.69
CA GLU A 98 10.25 -5.35 13.06
C GLU A 98 10.25 -6.88 13.12
N ARG A 99 9.54 -7.52 12.19
CA ARG A 99 9.37 -8.97 12.22
C ARG A 99 10.45 -9.69 11.43
N GLU A 100 11.10 -10.65 12.07
CA GLU A 100 11.96 -11.58 11.34
C GLU A 100 11.11 -12.60 10.55
N ALA A 101 11.46 -12.80 9.29
CA ALA A 101 10.82 -13.80 8.44
C ALA A 101 11.06 -15.22 9.01
N THR A 102 10.04 -16.05 8.96
CA THR A 102 10.13 -17.45 9.40
C THR A 102 10.16 -18.39 8.19
N ALA A 103 10.57 -19.63 8.40
CA ALA A 103 10.60 -20.65 7.34
C ALA A 103 9.20 -20.98 6.78
N ASP A 104 8.15 -20.67 7.54
CA ASP A 104 6.76 -20.91 7.14
C ASP A 104 6.20 -19.75 6.31
N ASP A 105 6.90 -18.60 6.20
CA ASP A 105 6.40 -17.45 5.46
C ASP A 105 6.55 -17.66 3.96
N PRO A 106 5.53 -17.33 3.16
CA PRO A 106 5.71 -17.28 1.72
C PRO A 106 6.68 -16.16 1.35
N PRO A 107 7.56 -16.35 0.37
CA PRO A 107 8.60 -15.38 0.02
C PRO A 107 8.05 -14.04 -0.50
N PHE A 108 6.78 -14.02 -0.87
CA PHE A 108 6.04 -12.84 -1.35
C PHE A 108 5.16 -12.19 -0.27
N LEU A 109 5.26 -12.60 0.99
CA LEU A 109 4.36 -12.17 2.07
C LEU A 109 4.23 -10.65 2.15
N TYR A 110 5.37 -9.95 2.23
CA TYR A 110 5.38 -8.48 2.32
C TYR A 110 4.86 -7.81 1.03
N GLU A 111 5.30 -8.28 -0.13
CA GLU A 111 4.89 -7.70 -1.42
C GLU A 111 3.38 -7.83 -1.66
N LEU A 112 2.81 -8.98 -1.30
CA LEU A 112 1.36 -9.18 -1.38
C LEU A 112 0.62 -8.28 -0.39
N ALA A 113 1.06 -8.23 0.87
CA ALA A 113 0.47 -7.34 1.85
C ALA A 113 0.54 -5.88 1.40
N HIS A 114 1.68 -5.43 0.87
CA HIS A 114 1.82 -4.06 0.34
C HIS A 114 0.86 -3.81 -0.83
N TYR A 115 0.72 -4.76 -1.75
CA TYR A 115 -0.18 -4.64 -2.89
C TYR A 115 -1.65 -4.48 -2.45
N GLU A 116 -2.11 -5.30 -1.50
CA GLU A 116 -3.47 -5.24 -0.96
C GLU A 116 -3.70 -3.95 -0.14
N TRP A 117 -2.69 -3.52 0.63
CA TRP A 117 -2.77 -2.26 1.38
C TRP A 117 -2.88 -1.02 0.48
N VAL A 118 -2.19 -1.00 -0.67
CA VAL A 118 -2.23 0.13 -1.62
C VAL A 118 -3.66 0.42 -2.07
N GLU A 119 -4.50 -0.60 -2.25
CA GLU A 119 -5.91 -0.43 -2.59
C GLU A 119 -6.66 0.35 -1.52
N LEU A 120 -6.52 -0.05 -0.25
CA LEU A 120 -7.10 0.67 0.88
C LEU A 120 -6.54 2.09 1.00
N ALA A 121 -5.21 2.24 0.90
CA ALA A 121 -4.55 3.54 1.06
C ALA A 121 -5.04 4.56 0.03
N LEU A 122 -5.17 4.17 -1.23
CA LEU A 122 -5.75 5.01 -2.27
C LEU A 122 -7.24 5.28 -2.06
N ALA A 123 -8.01 4.28 -1.57
CA ALA A 123 -9.43 4.44 -1.35
C ALA A 123 -9.76 5.46 -0.25
N ILE A 124 -8.92 5.54 0.80
CA ILE A 124 -9.14 6.43 1.95
C ILE A 124 -8.35 7.75 1.85
N ASP A 125 -7.53 7.95 0.82
CA ASP A 125 -6.78 9.20 0.63
C ASP A 125 -7.75 10.38 0.47
N GLU A 126 -7.52 11.47 1.20
CA GLU A 126 -8.39 12.65 1.23
C GLU A 126 -8.19 13.59 0.02
N GLN A 127 -7.22 13.31 -0.84
CA GLN A 127 -6.95 14.15 -2.01
C GLN A 127 -8.05 13.99 -3.05
N GLU A 128 -8.51 15.13 -3.58
CA GLU A 128 -9.53 15.20 -4.63
C GLU A 128 -8.88 15.59 -5.96
N LEU A 129 -9.05 14.75 -7.00
CA LEU A 129 -8.49 15.03 -8.33
C LEU A 129 -9.07 16.29 -8.97
N ALA A 130 -10.31 16.65 -8.62
CA ALA A 130 -10.96 17.87 -9.09
C ALA A 130 -10.28 19.16 -8.58
N ALA A 131 -9.54 19.09 -7.47
CA ALA A 131 -8.80 20.22 -6.90
C ALA A 131 -7.42 20.43 -7.57
N VAL A 132 -6.94 19.45 -8.37
CA VAL A 132 -5.66 19.52 -9.05
C VAL A 132 -5.80 20.33 -10.35
N PRO A 133 -5.10 21.49 -10.51
CA PRO A 133 -5.19 22.29 -11.73
C PRO A 133 -4.60 21.54 -12.93
N ALA A 134 -5.43 21.16 -13.89
CA ALA A 134 -5.01 20.49 -15.12
C ALA A 134 -6.01 20.75 -16.25
N GLU A 135 -5.48 21.00 -17.45
CA GLU A 135 -6.26 21.12 -18.69
C GLU A 135 -6.28 19.78 -19.44
N ARG A 136 -7.39 19.06 -19.35
CA ARG A 136 -7.51 17.71 -19.94
C ARG A 136 -7.38 17.69 -21.48
N ALA A 137 -7.75 18.79 -22.15
CA ALA A 137 -7.67 18.94 -23.59
C ALA A 137 -6.30 19.43 -24.09
N GLY A 138 -5.35 19.69 -23.19
CA GLY A 138 -4.00 20.15 -23.54
C GLY A 138 -3.22 19.06 -24.27
N ASP A 139 -2.32 19.47 -25.18
CA ASP A 139 -1.41 18.58 -25.87
C ASP A 139 -0.33 18.07 -24.89
N LEU A 140 -0.33 16.79 -24.60
CA LEU A 140 0.56 16.15 -23.61
C LEU A 140 2.04 16.18 -24.03
N LEU A 141 2.37 16.35 -25.31
CA LEU A 141 3.76 16.40 -25.78
C LEU A 141 4.34 17.81 -25.66
N THR A 142 3.58 18.82 -26.06
CA THR A 142 4.03 20.21 -26.03
C THR A 142 3.77 20.89 -24.68
N GLY A 143 2.74 20.46 -23.96
CA GLY A 143 2.44 20.89 -22.60
C GLY A 143 3.22 20.13 -21.54
N VAL A 144 3.07 20.55 -20.29
CA VAL A 144 3.65 19.90 -19.10
C VAL A 144 2.61 18.95 -18.52
N PRO A 145 2.78 17.61 -18.61
CA PRO A 145 1.81 16.67 -18.08
C PRO A 145 1.68 16.79 -16.55
N VAL A 146 0.46 16.76 -16.05
CA VAL A 146 0.14 16.78 -14.62
C VAL A 146 -0.17 15.37 -14.17
N LEU A 147 0.75 14.77 -13.42
CA LEU A 147 0.54 13.46 -12.82
C LEU A 147 -0.49 13.54 -11.69
N SER A 148 -1.37 12.56 -11.60
CA SER A 148 -2.30 12.43 -10.48
C SER A 148 -1.54 12.17 -9.18
N PRO A 149 -1.85 12.86 -8.07
CA PRO A 149 -1.28 12.54 -6.77
C PRO A 149 -1.72 11.16 -6.26
N LEU A 150 -2.81 10.64 -6.83
CA LEU A 150 -3.36 9.31 -6.55
C LEU A 150 -2.92 8.26 -7.59
N ALA A 151 -1.81 8.48 -8.28
CA ALA A 151 -1.18 7.53 -9.19
C ALA A 151 0.19 7.12 -8.64
N TRP A 152 0.30 5.88 -8.17
CA TRP A 152 1.48 5.36 -7.49
C TRP A 152 2.19 4.30 -8.34
N PRO A 153 3.44 4.53 -8.77
CA PRO A 153 4.24 3.53 -9.48
C PRO A 153 4.75 2.46 -8.51
N LEU A 154 4.49 1.19 -8.83
CA LEU A 154 4.79 0.04 -7.99
C LEU A 154 5.61 -0.98 -8.77
N ALA A 155 6.57 -1.61 -8.11
CA ALA A 155 7.38 -2.69 -8.64
C ALA A 155 7.46 -3.83 -7.62
N TYR A 156 7.21 -5.06 -8.06
CA TYR A 156 7.24 -6.25 -7.24
C TYR A 156 8.06 -7.33 -7.93
N ARG A 157 8.81 -8.10 -7.16
CA ARG A 157 9.55 -9.26 -7.67
C ARG A 157 8.59 -10.39 -8.05
N PHE A 158 7.48 -10.50 -7.31
CA PHE A 158 6.46 -11.52 -7.54
C PHE A 158 5.25 -10.98 -8.33
N PRO A 159 4.54 -11.83 -9.10
CA PRO A 159 3.32 -11.45 -9.80
C PRO A 159 2.13 -11.34 -8.83
N VAL A 160 2.16 -10.33 -7.97
CA VAL A 160 1.23 -10.15 -6.82
C VAL A 160 -0.25 -10.20 -7.22
N HIS A 161 -0.60 -9.72 -8.41
CA HIS A 161 -1.98 -9.75 -8.95
C HIS A 161 -2.50 -11.15 -9.29
N ARG A 162 -1.62 -12.17 -9.31
CA ARG A 162 -1.98 -13.56 -9.61
C ARG A 162 -1.96 -14.46 -8.39
N LEU A 163 -1.37 -13.97 -7.29
CA LEU A 163 -1.24 -14.77 -6.08
C LEU A 163 -2.63 -15.16 -5.55
N SER A 164 -2.74 -16.42 -5.17
CA SER A 164 -3.97 -17.02 -4.65
C SER A 164 -3.61 -18.30 -3.88
N PRO A 165 -4.55 -18.91 -3.15
CA PRO A 165 -4.31 -20.24 -2.55
C PRO A 165 -3.83 -21.30 -3.56
N ASP A 166 -4.23 -21.18 -4.84
CA ASP A 166 -3.86 -22.13 -5.90
C ASP A 166 -2.58 -21.73 -6.66
N PHE A 167 -2.08 -20.52 -6.46
CA PHE A 167 -0.86 -20.02 -7.13
C PHE A 167 0.07 -19.30 -6.16
N GLN A 168 1.06 -20.02 -5.67
CA GLN A 168 2.03 -19.58 -4.67
C GLN A 168 3.46 -19.94 -5.12
N PRO A 169 4.11 -19.09 -5.95
CA PRO A 169 5.48 -19.34 -6.40
C PRO A 169 6.46 -19.29 -5.22
N VAL A 170 7.35 -20.26 -5.16
CA VAL A 170 8.40 -20.35 -4.10
C VAL A 170 9.63 -19.52 -4.42
N GLU A 171 9.82 -19.17 -5.69
CA GLU A 171 10.90 -18.32 -6.18
C GLU A 171 10.32 -17.17 -7.01
N ALA A 172 10.97 -16.01 -6.95
CA ALA A 172 10.61 -14.90 -7.79
C ALA A 172 10.94 -15.22 -9.26
N PRO A 173 10.06 -14.89 -10.23
CA PRO A 173 10.39 -15.01 -11.64
C PRO A 173 11.54 -14.06 -12.01
N ASP A 174 12.21 -14.34 -13.14
CA ASP A 174 13.32 -13.51 -13.65
C ASP A 174 12.90 -12.07 -13.94
N GLU A 175 11.64 -11.87 -14.37
CA GLU A 175 11.09 -10.56 -14.68
C GLU A 175 10.18 -10.09 -13.57
N PRO A 176 10.46 -8.91 -12.96
CA PRO A 176 9.57 -8.29 -11.99
C PRO A 176 8.27 -7.79 -12.64
N SER A 177 7.26 -7.63 -11.84
CA SER A 177 5.97 -7.09 -12.24
C SER A 177 5.84 -5.60 -11.89
N PHE A 178 5.35 -4.80 -12.82
CA PHE A 178 5.25 -3.35 -12.66
C PHE A 178 3.79 -2.90 -12.81
N TYR A 179 3.36 -2.00 -11.92
CA TYR A 179 2.00 -1.46 -11.92
C TYR A 179 2.01 0.04 -11.68
N VAL A 180 0.97 0.69 -12.14
CA VAL A 180 0.55 1.99 -11.64
C VAL A 180 -0.79 1.78 -10.93
N ALA A 181 -0.78 1.87 -9.60
CA ALA A 181 -2.02 1.91 -8.83
C ALA A 181 -2.60 3.32 -8.94
N ARG A 182 -3.91 3.43 -9.12
CA ARG A 182 -4.55 4.73 -9.29
C ARG A 182 -5.94 4.76 -8.67
N ARG A 183 -6.38 5.94 -8.20
CA ARG A 183 -7.80 6.22 -7.97
C ARG A 183 -8.24 7.23 -9.03
N GLY A 184 -9.24 6.83 -9.84
CA GLY A 184 -9.81 7.68 -10.89
C GLY A 184 -10.79 8.72 -10.35
N ARG A 185 -11.33 9.57 -11.24
CA ARG A 185 -12.38 10.55 -10.92
C ARG A 185 -13.73 9.95 -10.52
N ASP A 186 -13.89 8.67 -10.77
CA ASP A 186 -15.04 7.85 -10.37
C ASP A 186 -14.86 7.21 -8.99
N ASP A 187 -13.80 7.63 -8.24
CA ASP A 187 -13.38 7.09 -6.96
C ASP A 187 -13.04 5.60 -6.97
N HIS A 188 -12.92 5.01 -8.16
CA HIS A 188 -12.53 3.62 -8.29
C HIS A 188 -11.01 3.46 -8.25
N VAL A 189 -10.53 2.59 -7.35
CA VAL A 189 -9.12 2.19 -7.29
C VAL A 189 -8.88 1.07 -8.29
N GLY A 190 -7.81 1.19 -9.06
CA GLY A 190 -7.42 0.17 -10.03
C GLY A 190 -5.91 0.11 -10.22
N PHE A 191 -5.44 -1.02 -10.75
CA PHE A 191 -4.04 -1.28 -11.03
C PHE A 191 -3.84 -1.48 -12.53
N VAL A 192 -2.99 -0.66 -13.12
CA VAL A 192 -2.61 -0.78 -14.54
C VAL A 192 -1.28 -1.51 -14.60
N HIS A 193 -1.25 -2.69 -15.24
CA HIS A 193 -0.02 -3.42 -15.48
C HIS A 193 0.78 -2.73 -16.59
N VAL A 194 2.04 -2.43 -16.35
CA VAL A 194 2.92 -1.70 -17.26
C VAL A 194 4.26 -2.42 -17.40
N ASN A 195 5.06 -2.04 -18.39
CA ASN A 195 6.46 -2.48 -18.48
C ASN A 195 7.40 -1.54 -17.73
N ALA A 196 8.66 -1.94 -17.58
CA ALA A 196 9.66 -1.18 -16.84
C ALA A 196 9.87 0.23 -17.41
N VAL A 197 9.84 0.40 -18.74
CA VAL A 197 10.04 1.70 -19.40
C VAL A 197 8.85 2.62 -19.12
N THR A 198 7.64 2.09 -19.18
CA THR A 198 6.41 2.82 -18.88
C THR A 198 6.34 3.20 -17.40
N LEU A 199 6.74 2.31 -16.49
CA LEU A 199 6.85 2.65 -15.07
C LEU A 199 7.87 3.79 -14.86
N ARG A 200 9.02 3.71 -15.55
CA ARG A 200 10.05 4.75 -15.47
C ARG A 200 9.53 6.10 -15.94
N LEU A 201 8.67 6.13 -16.98
CA LEU A 201 8.02 7.38 -17.41
C LEU A 201 7.18 7.99 -16.28
N VAL A 202 6.38 7.19 -15.55
CA VAL A 202 5.59 7.70 -14.41
C VAL A 202 6.51 8.25 -13.32
N GLN A 203 7.58 7.54 -12.98
CA GLN A 203 8.57 8.02 -12.01
C GLN A 203 9.24 9.33 -12.43
N ARG A 204 9.52 9.49 -13.72
CA ARG A 204 10.06 10.74 -14.25
C ARG A 204 9.08 11.89 -14.12
N LEU A 205 7.79 11.67 -14.43
CA LEU A 205 6.75 12.68 -14.23
C LEU A 205 6.65 13.13 -12.76
N GLN A 206 6.93 12.22 -11.80
CA GLN A 206 7.01 12.58 -10.37
C GLN A 206 8.28 13.38 -10.03
N GLN A 207 9.43 12.96 -10.57
CA GLN A 207 10.73 13.53 -10.23
C GLN A 207 10.97 14.90 -10.90
N GLU A 208 10.48 15.06 -12.13
CA GLU A 208 10.70 16.22 -12.99
C GLU A 208 9.36 16.83 -13.47
N PRO A 209 8.49 17.31 -12.56
CA PRO A 209 7.10 17.69 -12.88
C PRO A 209 6.99 18.99 -13.71
N GLY A 210 8.13 19.58 -14.09
CA GLY A 210 8.18 20.83 -14.88
C GLY A 210 8.52 20.66 -16.35
N LEU A 211 8.83 19.43 -16.79
CA LEU A 211 9.21 19.18 -18.18
C LEU A 211 7.97 18.92 -19.05
N THR A 212 8.04 19.36 -20.32
CA THR A 212 7.03 18.97 -21.32
C THR A 212 7.06 17.46 -21.56
N GLY A 213 5.97 16.89 -22.04
CA GLY A 213 5.95 15.46 -22.34
C GLY A 213 7.03 15.06 -23.35
N ALA A 214 7.28 15.85 -24.39
CA ALA A 214 8.37 15.59 -25.32
C ALA A 214 9.74 15.58 -24.63
N ALA A 215 10.01 16.51 -23.71
CA ALA A 215 11.26 16.55 -22.95
C ALA A 215 11.38 15.32 -22.00
N GLN A 216 10.28 14.87 -21.39
CA GLN A 216 10.26 13.65 -20.61
C GLN A 216 10.62 12.42 -21.44
N LEU A 217 10.07 12.30 -22.66
CA LEU A 217 10.35 11.19 -23.55
C LEU A 217 11.78 11.20 -24.10
N GLU A 218 12.35 12.37 -24.38
CA GLU A 218 13.76 12.48 -24.75
C GLU A 218 14.69 12.01 -23.63
N ALA A 219 14.45 12.49 -22.41
CA ALA A 219 15.24 12.10 -21.27
C ALA A 219 15.05 10.61 -20.91
N LEU A 220 13.84 10.06 -21.07
CA LEU A 220 13.59 8.63 -20.94
C LEU A 220 14.39 7.83 -21.97
N ALA A 221 14.45 8.27 -23.23
CA ALA A 221 15.24 7.61 -24.28
C ALA A 221 16.74 7.62 -23.98
N ASP A 222 17.23 8.67 -23.31
CA ASP A 222 18.64 8.74 -22.86
C ASP A 222 18.93 7.74 -21.73
N GLU A 223 17.95 7.44 -20.87
CA GLU A 223 18.09 6.45 -19.78
C GLU A 223 18.05 4.98 -20.27
N VAL A 224 17.49 4.72 -21.45
CA VAL A 224 17.37 3.37 -22.04
C VAL A 224 18.04 3.27 -23.40
N PRO A 225 19.36 3.52 -23.49
CA PRO A 225 20.09 3.61 -24.76
C PRO A 225 20.11 2.31 -25.57
N GLN A 226 19.76 1.18 -24.94
CA GLN A 226 19.62 -0.14 -25.58
C GLN A 226 18.35 -0.27 -26.43
N LEU A 227 17.39 0.65 -26.27
CA LEU A 227 16.13 0.67 -27.05
C LEU A 227 16.24 1.71 -28.19
N ASP A 228 15.46 1.46 -29.24
CA ASP A 228 15.34 2.43 -30.32
C ASP A 228 14.65 3.71 -29.81
N ARG A 229 15.33 4.86 -29.95
CA ARG A 229 14.84 6.16 -29.48
C ARG A 229 13.49 6.53 -30.08
N ALA A 230 13.27 6.22 -31.37
CA ALA A 230 11.98 6.50 -32.03
C ALA A 230 10.86 5.63 -31.45
N ALA A 231 11.13 4.36 -31.15
CA ALA A 231 10.19 3.48 -30.50
C ALA A 231 9.84 3.95 -29.06
N VAL A 232 10.83 4.43 -28.31
CA VAL A 232 10.58 5.01 -26.96
C VAL A 232 9.69 6.23 -27.04
N ARG A 233 9.91 7.13 -27.99
CA ARG A 233 9.06 8.32 -28.20
C ARG A 233 7.61 7.95 -28.57
N VAL A 234 7.44 7.05 -29.55
CA VAL A 234 6.12 6.64 -30.01
C VAL A 234 5.35 5.88 -28.93
N GLY A 235 6.02 4.93 -28.29
CA GLY A 235 5.41 4.16 -27.19
C GLY A 235 5.12 5.02 -25.97
N GLY A 236 6.01 5.94 -25.62
CA GLY A 236 5.80 6.87 -24.51
C GLY A 236 4.68 7.89 -24.76
N ALA A 237 4.54 8.36 -26.01
CA ALA A 237 3.40 9.24 -26.39
C ALA A 237 2.06 8.48 -26.27
N ALA A 238 2.01 7.22 -26.73
CA ALA A 238 0.84 6.37 -26.55
C ALA A 238 0.54 6.12 -25.07
N ALA A 239 1.56 5.83 -24.25
CA ALA A 239 1.40 5.64 -22.82
C ALA A 239 0.87 6.90 -22.10
N LEU A 240 1.33 8.09 -22.48
CA LEU A 240 0.79 9.35 -21.92
C LEU A 240 -0.71 9.51 -22.24
N GLN A 241 -1.15 9.10 -23.43
CA GLN A 241 -2.56 9.13 -23.81
C GLN A 241 -3.38 8.10 -23.02
N GLU A 242 -2.90 6.88 -22.87
CA GLU A 242 -3.52 5.86 -22.02
C GLU A 242 -3.60 6.31 -20.56
N PHE A 243 -2.57 6.99 -20.07
CA PHE A 243 -2.54 7.56 -18.73
C PHE A 243 -3.57 8.70 -18.53
N LEU A 244 -3.82 9.50 -19.57
CA LEU A 244 -4.89 10.51 -19.54
C LEU A 244 -6.28 9.84 -19.44
N GLU A 245 -6.50 8.77 -20.20
CA GLU A 245 -7.75 8.01 -20.17
C GLU A 245 -7.97 7.32 -18.81
N ALA A 246 -6.89 6.84 -18.19
CA ALA A 246 -6.92 6.16 -16.91
C ALA A 246 -6.84 7.12 -15.70
N ASP A 247 -6.90 8.44 -15.86
CA ASP A 247 -6.70 9.45 -14.82
C ASP A 247 -5.36 9.32 -14.04
N ILE A 248 -4.36 8.66 -14.63
CA ILE A 248 -2.97 8.65 -14.13
C ILE A 248 -2.31 9.99 -14.45
N VAL A 249 -2.52 10.53 -15.64
CA VAL A 249 -2.23 11.89 -16.02
C VAL A 249 -3.55 12.66 -16.11
N LEU A 250 -3.66 13.80 -15.46
CA LEU A 250 -4.92 14.58 -15.38
C LEU A 250 -5.13 15.53 -16.55
N GLY A 251 -4.08 15.81 -17.33
CA GLY A 251 -4.02 16.76 -18.40
C GLY A 251 -2.67 17.47 -18.44
N THR A 252 -2.63 18.67 -18.97
CA THR A 252 -1.44 19.54 -18.93
C THR A 252 -1.62 20.65 -17.91
N ARG A 253 -0.49 21.23 -17.47
CA ARG A 253 -0.52 22.41 -16.60
C ARG A 253 -1.24 23.54 -17.33
N PRO A 254 -2.17 24.28 -16.68
CA PRO A 254 -2.77 25.48 -17.24
C PRO A 254 -1.73 26.54 -17.58
N SER A 255 -1.99 27.29 -18.68
CA SER A 255 -1.11 28.35 -19.15
C SER A 255 -1.10 29.59 -18.23
#